data_09a99d413cccb1508fd7c1f421393f3a
#
_entry.id   09a99d413cccb1508fd7c1f421393f3a
#
_cell.length_a   1.000
_cell.length_b   1.000
_cell.length_c   1.000
_cell.angle_alpha   90.00
_cell.angle_beta   90.00
_cell.angle_gamma   90.00
#
_symmetry.space_group_name_H-M   'P 1'
#
loop_
_entity.id
_entity.type
_entity.pdbx_description
1 polymer ?
#
loop_
_entity_poly.entity_id
_entity_poly.type
_entity_poly.pdbx_seq_one_letter_code
_entity_poly.pdbx_strand_id
1 'polypeptide(L)'
;MIKSVFIAATVLGLANACQPAEAADGYEVSGQLKNAPAGTVLHLSELASNQFVEKGQAKTDGSGNFTLKGTALTPGIYQLKLDEANQVLLLLDNKTRVQLSGDAKSLPMSYTVKGSKDAELLRQLTQVMQGSRSEMESLGQRYNAAGQAGKTDEMKAIESQYLALQSRNSARIKSLLRRNATSVATGFAVGAFLSPDEDFAFADSLAGVQRKANPTSPFTQELTARLEPMRATAPGTQAPEINLPQPDGKTLALSSLRGKYVLIDFWASWCGPCRQENPNVVKAYNQFKDKGKGFTIYSVSLDQDKGKWEKAIAADGLTWHHVSDLAGWQSVAGAAYGVKSIPQSFLLDPQGKIIAKNLRGEALAAKLAEVLK
;
A
#
# COMPACT_ATOMS: atom_id res chain seq x y z
N MET A 1 95.95 -6.94 22.46
CA MET A 1 94.92 -5.84 22.40
C MET A 1 93.61 -6.51 21.89
N ILE A 2 92.76 -6.84 22.81
CA ILE A 2 91.50 -7.52 22.52
C ILE A 2 90.41 -6.49 22.48
N LYS A 3 89.73 -6.32 21.32
CA LYS A 3 88.56 -5.46 21.18
C LYS A 3 87.26 -6.25 21.41
N SER A 4 86.63 -5.94 22.50
CA SER A 4 85.29 -6.48 22.84
C SER A 4 84.22 -5.86 21.90
N VAL A 5 83.47 -6.76 21.26
CA VAL A 5 82.28 -6.38 20.46
C VAL A 5 81.03 -6.59 21.32
N PHE A 6 80.31 -5.49 21.62
CA PHE A 6 78.97 -5.53 22.25
C PHE A 6 77.95 -5.83 21.18
N ILE A 7 77.22 -6.91 21.32
CA ILE A 7 76.02 -7.24 20.51
C ILE A 7 74.82 -6.65 21.27
N ALA A 8 74.21 -5.64 20.70
CA ALA A 8 72.92 -5.13 21.15
C ALA A 8 71.77 -5.99 20.60
N ALA A 9 71.07 -6.71 21.45
CA ALA A 9 69.88 -7.47 21.10
C ALA A 9 68.69 -6.51 21.00
N THR A 10 68.20 -6.26 19.77
CA THR A 10 66.98 -5.50 19.51
C THR A 10 65.76 -6.43 19.64
N VAL A 11 65.00 -6.26 20.70
CA VAL A 11 63.72 -6.93 20.88
C VAL A 11 62.71 -6.26 19.96
N LEU A 12 62.32 -6.88 18.83
CA LEU A 12 61.16 -6.50 18.03
C LEU A 12 59.89 -6.93 18.75
N GLY A 13 59.19 -5.99 19.32
CA GLY A 13 57.83 -6.19 19.81
C GLY A 13 56.89 -6.38 18.64
N LEU A 14 56.35 -7.59 18.48
CA LEU A 14 55.23 -7.89 17.60
C LEU A 14 53.99 -7.21 18.17
N ALA A 15 53.66 -6.04 17.63
CA ALA A 15 52.34 -5.47 17.80
C ALA A 15 51.36 -6.31 16.99
N ASN A 16 50.62 -7.19 17.68
CA ASN A 16 49.43 -7.82 17.11
C ASN A 16 48.39 -6.71 16.85
N ALA A 17 48.41 -6.17 15.64
CA ALA A 17 47.29 -5.40 15.14
C ALA A 17 46.09 -6.32 15.06
N CYS A 18 45.11 -6.13 15.94
CA CYS A 18 43.80 -6.73 15.81
C CYS A 18 43.20 -6.18 14.49
N GLN A 19 43.36 -6.95 13.42
CA GLN A 19 42.59 -6.73 12.20
C GLN A 19 41.12 -6.95 12.57
N PRO A 20 40.20 -5.97 12.27
CA PRO A 20 38.79 -6.24 12.41
C PRO A 20 38.48 -7.45 11.53
N ALA A 21 37.90 -8.48 12.12
CA ALA A 21 37.42 -9.64 11.38
C ALA A 21 36.53 -9.14 10.26
N GLU A 22 36.88 -9.41 9.00
CA GLU A 22 35.98 -9.19 7.86
C GLU A 22 34.64 -9.83 8.22
N ALA A 23 33.59 -9.04 8.18
CA ALA A 23 32.26 -9.51 8.47
C ALA A 23 31.93 -10.63 7.49
N ALA A 24 31.74 -11.84 8.01
CA ALA A 24 31.42 -13.02 7.19
C ALA A 24 30.23 -12.66 6.29
N ASP A 25 30.34 -12.96 4.99
CA ASP A 25 29.27 -12.79 4.02
C ASP A 25 28.01 -13.53 4.50
N GLY A 26 26.90 -12.79 4.66
CA GLY A 26 25.63 -13.34 5.12
C GLY A 26 24.93 -12.45 6.16
N TYR A 27 23.66 -12.75 6.44
CA TYR A 27 22.93 -12.10 7.53
C TYR A 27 23.07 -12.88 8.84
N GLU A 28 22.83 -12.18 9.95
CA GLU A 28 22.68 -12.79 11.27
C GLU A 28 21.49 -12.17 12.00
N VAL A 29 20.59 -13.03 12.45
CA VAL A 29 19.46 -12.68 13.33
C VAL A 29 19.69 -13.40 14.65
N SER A 30 20.01 -12.66 15.70
CA SER A 30 20.23 -13.19 17.03
C SER A 30 19.28 -12.51 18.03
N GLY A 31 19.05 -13.13 19.16
CA GLY A 31 18.18 -12.49 20.14
C GLY A 31 17.84 -13.35 21.35
N GLN A 32 16.93 -12.80 22.16
CA GLN A 32 16.41 -13.45 23.36
C GLN A 32 14.90 -13.31 23.43
N LEU A 33 14.22 -14.43 23.62
CA LEU A 33 12.79 -14.49 23.82
C LEU A 33 12.45 -14.87 25.26
N LYS A 34 11.80 -13.98 25.98
CA LYS A 34 11.21 -14.27 27.28
C LYS A 34 10.08 -15.30 27.08
N ASN A 35 9.84 -16.12 28.09
CA ASN A 35 8.78 -17.14 28.08
C ASN A 35 8.88 -18.17 26.95
N ALA A 36 10.04 -18.29 26.30
CA ALA A 36 10.34 -19.34 25.35
C ALA A 36 11.01 -20.53 26.09
N PRO A 37 10.39 -21.72 26.18
CA PRO A 37 11.07 -22.92 26.69
C PRO A 37 12.32 -23.25 25.87
N ALA A 38 13.29 -23.92 26.51
CA ALA A 38 14.42 -24.47 25.79
C ALA A 38 13.95 -25.38 24.65
N GLY A 39 14.56 -25.21 23.45
CA GLY A 39 14.20 -26.00 22.27
C GLY A 39 13.00 -25.45 21.50
N THR A 40 12.42 -24.28 21.87
CA THR A 40 11.44 -23.59 21.03
C THR A 40 12.01 -23.32 19.65
N VAL A 41 11.35 -23.78 18.59
CA VAL A 41 11.81 -23.65 17.21
C VAL A 41 11.36 -22.32 16.65
N LEU A 42 12.29 -21.58 16.06
CA LEU A 42 12.05 -20.40 15.25
C LEU A 42 12.30 -20.74 13.79
N HIS A 43 11.35 -20.45 12.94
CA HIS A 43 11.45 -20.60 11.48
C HIS A 43 11.72 -19.24 10.83
N LEU A 44 12.70 -19.17 9.95
CA LEU A 44 12.98 -18.00 9.12
C LEU A 44 12.61 -18.33 7.67
N SER A 45 11.65 -17.61 7.12
CA SER A 45 11.19 -17.79 5.74
C SER A 45 11.31 -16.50 4.95
N GLU A 46 11.72 -16.58 3.69
CA GLU A 46 11.81 -15.45 2.76
C GLU A 46 10.52 -15.32 1.96
N LEU A 47 10.04 -14.10 1.76
CA LEU A 47 8.94 -13.81 0.85
C LEU A 47 9.43 -13.91 -0.60
N ALA A 48 9.06 -14.97 -1.30
CA ALA A 48 9.37 -15.20 -2.71
C ALA A 48 8.08 -15.50 -3.48
N SER A 49 7.83 -14.80 -4.59
CA SER A 49 6.63 -14.98 -5.43
C SER A 49 5.31 -15.01 -4.63
N ASN A 50 5.15 -14.08 -3.69
CA ASN A 50 4.00 -13.96 -2.79
C ASN A 50 3.78 -15.13 -1.82
N GLN A 51 4.80 -15.95 -1.58
CA GLN A 51 4.78 -17.05 -0.62
C GLN A 51 6.01 -16.99 0.30
N PHE A 52 5.86 -17.44 1.53
CA PHE A 52 6.99 -17.59 2.44
C PHE A 52 7.65 -18.95 2.26
N VAL A 53 8.92 -18.92 1.83
CA VAL A 53 9.76 -20.11 1.61
C VAL A 53 10.79 -20.21 2.74
N GLU A 54 10.79 -21.32 3.48
CA GLU A 54 11.71 -21.52 4.60
C GLU A 54 13.17 -21.48 4.14
N LYS A 55 14.00 -20.73 4.88
CA LYS A 55 15.44 -20.56 4.65
C LYS A 55 16.29 -21.07 5.79
N GLY A 56 15.71 -21.30 6.94
CA GLY A 56 16.42 -21.81 8.10
C GLY A 56 15.59 -21.84 9.36
N GLN A 57 16.13 -22.50 10.36
CA GLN A 57 15.51 -22.58 11.67
C GLN A 57 16.59 -22.50 12.77
N ALA A 58 16.18 -22.06 13.95
CA ALA A 58 16.98 -22.10 15.16
C ALA A 58 16.15 -22.61 16.34
N LYS A 59 16.84 -23.06 17.38
CA LYS A 59 16.21 -23.44 18.65
C LYS A 59 16.71 -22.53 19.75
N THR A 60 15.81 -22.17 20.66
CA THR A 60 16.21 -21.42 21.86
C THR A 60 17.00 -22.29 22.82
N ASP A 61 17.96 -21.70 23.51
CA ASP A 61 18.61 -22.29 24.69
C ASP A 61 17.73 -22.17 25.96
N GLY A 62 18.24 -22.61 27.10
CA GLY A 62 17.53 -22.52 28.38
C GLY A 62 17.26 -21.09 28.88
N SER A 63 17.91 -20.08 28.31
CA SER A 63 17.71 -18.65 28.59
C SER A 63 16.88 -17.96 27.53
N GLY A 64 16.37 -18.69 26.54
CA GLY A 64 15.60 -18.15 25.40
C GLY A 64 16.44 -17.49 24.32
N ASN A 65 17.79 -17.64 24.33
CA ASN A 65 18.65 -17.09 23.29
C ASN A 65 18.58 -17.95 22.02
N PHE A 66 18.69 -17.30 20.87
CA PHE A 66 18.75 -17.95 19.56
C PHE A 66 19.68 -17.20 18.61
N THR A 67 20.16 -17.90 17.57
CA THR A 67 20.92 -17.30 16.46
C THR A 67 20.58 -18.01 15.16
N LEU A 68 20.23 -17.23 14.14
CA LEU A 68 20.02 -17.66 12.77
C LEU A 68 21.03 -16.97 11.86
N LYS A 69 21.67 -17.71 10.97
CA LYS A 69 22.61 -17.20 9.97
C LYS A 69 22.24 -17.73 8.60
N GLY A 70 22.48 -16.93 7.58
CA GLY A 70 22.22 -17.31 6.21
C GLY A 70 22.76 -16.29 5.22
N THR A 71 22.51 -16.51 3.94
CA THR A 71 22.93 -15.62 2.85
C THR A 71 21.71 -15.05 2.13
N ALA A 72 21.79 -13.77 1.74
CA ALA A 72 20.77 -13.09 0.94
C ALA A 72 21.49 -12.21 -0.09
N LEU A 73 21.52 -12.64 -1.35
CA LEU A 73 22.23 -11.92 -2.42
C LEU A 73 21.69 -10.52 -2.67
N THR A 74 20.39 -10.33 -2.45
CA THR A 74 19.68 -9.04 -2.55
C THR A 74 18.86 -8.81 -1.29
N PRO A 75 18.52 -7.56 -0.95
CA PRO A 75 17.60 -7.29 0.14
C PRO A 75 16.27 -8.02 -0.04
N GLY A 76 15.83 -8.76 0.96
CA GLY A 76 14.61 -9.55 0.96
C GLY A 76 13.75 -9.30 2.21
N ILE A 77 12.45 -9.59 2.10
CA ILE A 77 11.55 -9.61 3.25
C ILE A 77 11.52 -11.03 3.82
N TYR A 78 11.78 -11.12 5.10
CA TYR A 78 11.77 -12.37 5.84
C TYR A 78 10.73 -12.34 6.95
N GLN A 79 10.14 -13.50 7.20
CA GLN A 79 9.28 -13.74 8.35
C GLN A 79 10.03 -14.61 9.35
N LEU A 80 10.18 -14.13 10.58
CA LEU A 80 10.59 -14.93 11.72
C LEU A 80 9.35 -15.37 12.47
N LYS A 81 9.10 -16.67 12.56
CA LYS A 81 7.88 -17.27 13.06
C LYS A 81 8.15 -18.31 14.13
N LEU A 82 7.40 -18.24 15.24
CA LEU A 82 7.31 -19.30 16.25
C LEU A 82 6.05 -20.15 16.02
N ASP A 83 4.92 -19.48 15.79
CA ASP A 83 3.62 -20.06 15.50
C ASP A 83 2.79 -19.06 14.68
N GLU A 84 1.51 -19.37 14.37
CA GLU A 84 0.65 -18.53 13.53
C GLU A 84 0.35 -17.14 14.15
N ALA A 85 0.36 -17.03 15.48
CA ALA A 85 0.11 -15.77 16.18
C ALA A 85 1.39 -14.97 16.44
N ASN A 86 2.54 -15.65 16.50
CA ASN A 86 3.82 -15.11 16.92
C ASN A 86 4.81 -15.08 15.74
N GLN A 87 4.67 -14.07 14.90
CA GLN A 87 5.48 -13.86 13.71
C GLN A 87 5.81 -12.37 13.52
N VAL A 88 6.99 -12.07 13.01
CA VAL A 88 7.47 -10.71 12.73
C VAL A 88 8.15 -10.64 11.38
N LEU A 89 8.11 -9.45 10.75
CA LEU A 89 8.78 -9.20 9.47
C LEU A 89 10.11 -8.52 9.71
N LEU A 90 11.11 -8.96 8.95
CA LEU A 90 12.47 -8.42 8.91
C LEU A 90 12.85 -8.13 7.46
N LEU A 91 13.68 -7.12 7.24
CA LEU A 91 14.39 -6.96 5.97
C LEU A 91 15.84 -7.36 6.20
N LEU A 92 16.31 -8.36 5.44
CA LEU A 92 17.65 -8.91 5.55
C LEU A 92 18.38 -8.83 4.20
N ASP A 93 19.68 -8.56 4.27
CA ASP A 93 20.66 -8.68 3.20
C ASP A 93 21.96 -9.30 3.75
N ASN A 94 22.97 -9.52 2.90
CA ASN A 94 24.23 -10.14 3.30
C ASN A 94 25.05 -9.37 4.37
N LYS A 95 24.65 -8.16 4.72
CA LYS A 95 25.34 -7.35 5.74
C LYS A 95 24.51 -7.13 6.98
N THR A 96 23.25 -7.58 6.96
CA THR A 96 22.30 -7.31 8.04
C THR A 96 22.67 -8.10 9.30
N ARG A 97 22.78 -7.38 10.40
CA ARG A 97 22.97 -7.93 11.76
C ARG A 97 21.82 -7.41 12.62
N VAL A 98 20.91 -8.28 13.01
CA VAL A 98 19.72 -7.96 13.78
C VAL A 98 19.78 -8.61 15.14
N GLN A 99 19.57 -7.81 16.19
CA GLN A 99 19.31 -8.28 17.54
C GLN A 99 17.83 -8.08 17.87
N LEU A 100 17.12 -9.17 18.14
CA LEU A 100 15.69 -9.17 18.44
C LEU A 100 15.46 -9.62 19.89
N SER A 101 14.66 -8.86 20.63
CA SER A 101 14.22 -9.25 21.97
C SER A 101 12.70 -9.11 22.05
N GLY A 102 12.04 -10.06 22.71
CA GLY A 102 10.58 -10.04 22.82
C GLY A 102 10.06 -11.09 23.79
N ASP A 103 8.75 -11.23 23.84
CA ASP A 103 8.04 -12.27 24.60
C ASP A 103 7.44 -13.28 23.59
N ALA A 104 7.78 -14.56 23.74
CA ALA A 104 7.30 -15.62 22.86
C ALA A 104 5.78 -15.78 22.84
N LYS A 105 5.07 -15.35 23.90
CA LYS A 105 3.62 -15.42 24.00
C LYS A 105 2.88 -14.27 23.29
N SER A 106 3.59 -13.19 22.97
CA SER A 106 3.02 -11.98 22.36
C SER A 106 4.06 -11.27 21.49
N LEU A 107 4.80 -12.01 20.69
CA LEU A 107 5.96 -11.52 19.95
C LEU A 107 5.64 -10.27 19.10
N PRO A 108 4.56 -10.21 18.30
CA PRO A 108 4.29 -9.05 17.44
C PRO A 108 4.10 -7.73 18.19
N MET A 109 3.65 -7.79 19.45
CA MET A 109 3.40 -6.62 20.29
C MET A 109 4.59 -6.23 21.16
N SER A 110 5.44 -7.20 21.51
CA SER A 110 6.48 -7.04 22.54
C SER A 110 7.88 -6.89 21.99
N TYR A 111 8.12 -7.25 20.70
CA TYR A 111 9.48 -7.29 20.21
C TYR A 111 10.10 -5.91 19.97
N THR A 112 11.40 -5.89 20.15
CA THR A 112 12.30 -4.77 19.80
C THR A 112 13.37 -5.29 18.84
N VAL A 113 13.87 -4.39 18.00
CA VAL A 113 14.91 -4.71 17.02
C VAL A 113 16.05 -3.69 17.14
N LYS A 114 17.29 -4.17 17.10
CA LYS A 114 18.50 -3.33 17.02
C LYS A 114 19.39 -3.83 15.87
N GLY A 115 20.26 -2.95 15.37
CA GLY A 115 21.24 -3.28 14.33
C GLY A 115 20.80 -3.03 12.90
N SER A 116 19.48 -2.88 12.64
CA SER A 116 18.94 -2.58 11.31
C SER A 116 17.84 -1.52 11.39
N LYS A 117 18.05 -0.39 10.68
CA LYS A 117 17.03 0.67 10.55
C LYS A 117 15.82 0.20 9.74
N ASP A 118 16.05 -0.66 8.74
CA ASP A 118 15.00 -1.23 7.89
C ASP A 118 14.09 -2.16 8.71
N ALA A 119 14.67 -3.04 9.52
CA ALA A 119 13.91 -3.92 10.41
C ALA A 119 13.12 -3.12 11.48
N GLU A 120 13.70 -2.04 12.01
CA GLU A 120 13.02 -1.17 12.96
C GLU A 120 11.85 -0.41 12.31
N LEU A 121 11.99 0.04 11.07
CA LEU A 121 10.88 0.65 10.32
C LEU A 121 9.73 -0.35 10.12
N LEU A 122 10.03 -1.57 9.69
CA LEU A 122 9.00 -2.62 9.53
C LEU A 122 8.31 -2.93 10.86
N ARG A 123 9.07 -3.00 11.97
CA ARG A 123 8.50 -3.16 13.30
C ARG A 123 7.51 -2.05 13.65
N GLN A 124 7.88 -0.79 13.46
CA GLN A 124 7.01 0.35 13.76
C GLN A 124 5.74 0.35 12.91
N LEU A 125 5.85 0.03 11.62
CA LEU A 125 4.71 -0.07 10.70
C LEU A 125 3.76 -1.21 11.12
N THR A 126 4.31 -2.38 11.41
CA THR A 126 3.53 -3.53 11.88
C THR A 126 2.81 -3.21 13.19
N GLN A 127 3.47 -2.52 14.13
CA GLN A 127 2.83 -2.11 15.38
C GLN A 127 1.68 -1.11 15.18
N VAL A 128 1.74 -0.21 14.19
CA VAL A 128 0.60 0.66 13.86
C VAL A 128 -0.61 -0.18 13.44
N MET A 129 -0.41 -1.20 12.62
CA MET A 129 -1.47 -2.07 12.14
C MET A 129 -2.03 -2.97 13.26
N GLN A 130 -1.15 -3.60 14.03
CA GLN A 130 -1.55 -4.48 15.13
C GLN A 130 -2.27 -3.71 16.25
N GLY A 131 -1.80 -2.50 16.60
CA GLY A 131 -2.39 -1.68 17.65
C GLY A 131 -3.83 -1.22 17.35
N SER A 132 -4.23 -1.20 16.09
CA SER A 132 -5.62 -0.85 15.69
C SER A 132 -6.52 -2.05 15.40
N ARG A 133 -5.97 -3.25 15.40
CA ARG A 133 -6.71 -4.47 15.05
C ARG A 133 -7.91 -4.71 15.98
N SER A 134 -7.70 -4.66 17.29
CA SER A 134 -8.76 -4.85 18.27
C SER A 134 -9.87 -3.79 18.16
N GLU A 135 -9.49 -2.52 17.89
CA GLU A 135 -10.45 -1.44 17.68
C GLU A 135 -11.27 -1.69 16.41
N MET A 136 -10.64 -2.12 15.30
CA MET A 136 -11.33 -2.49 14.06
C MET A 136 -12.29 -3.66 14.25
N GLU A 137 -11.86 -4.72 14.96
CA GLU A 137 -12.69 -5.88 15.27
C GLU A 137 -13.92 -5.49 16.12
N SER A 138 -13.72 -4.64 17.14
CA SER A 138 -14.79 -4.11 17.98
C SER A 138 -15.80 -3.27 17.17
N LEU A 139 -15.30 -2.38 16.30
CA LEU A 139 -16.18 -1.60 15.42
C LEU A 139 -16.98 -2.50 14.47
N GLY A 140 -16.36 -3.54 13.91
CA GLY A 140 -17.05 -4.52 13.06
C GLY A 140 -18.16 -5.27 13.79
N GLN A 141 -17.92 -5.73 15.02
CA GLN A 141 -18.92 -6.40 15.84
C GLN A 141 -20.11 -5.47 16.16
N ARG A 142 -19.83 -4.22 16.57
CA ARG A 142 -20.85 -3.22 16.86
C ARG A 142 -21.68 -2.86 15.63
N TYR A 143 -21.04 -2.73 14.46
CA TYR A 143 -21.72 -2.46 13.19
C TYR A 143 -22.71 -3.58 12.84
N ASN A 144 -22.28 -4.83 12.94
CA ASN A 144 -23.13 -5.98 12.68
C ASN A 144 -24.32 -6.05 13.65
N ALA A 145 -24.08 -5.80 14.95
CA ALA A 145 -25.15 -5.77 15.96
C ALA A 145 -26.16 -4.63 15.71
N ALA A 146 -25.69 -3.44 15.34
CA ALA A 146 -26.55 -2.32 14.97
C ALA A 146 -27.38 -2.62 13.72
N GLY A 147 -26.78 -3.29 12.72
CA GLY A 147 -27.47 -3.71 11.48
C GLY A 147 -28.59 -4.71 11.78
N GLN A 148 -28.32 -5.73 12.61
CA GLN A 148 -29.34 -6.69 13.03
C GLN A 148 -30.49 -6.05 13.82
N ALA A 149 -30.20 -4.98 14.57
CA ALA A 149 -31.19 -4.22 15.34
C ALA A 149 -31.89 -3.11 14.55
N GLY A 150 -31.57 -2.90 13.26
CA GLY A 150 -32.13 -1.85 12.41
C GLY A 150 -31.72 -0.43 12.80
N LYS A 151 -30.65 -0.25 13.57
CA LYS A 151 -30.21 1.04 14.14
C LYS A 151 -29.32 1.81 13.15
N THR A 152 -29.91 2.41 12.13
CA THR A 152 -29.21 3.09 11.05
C THR A 152 -28.28 4.23 11.51
N ASP A 153 -28.70 5.03 12.52
CA ASP A 153 -27.87 6.15 13.00
C ASP A 153 -26.64 5.66 13.78
N GLU A 154 -26.77 4.53 14.51
CA GLU A 154 -25.63 3.90 15.18
C GLU A 154 -24.64 3.32 14.16
N MET A 155 -25.12 2.71 13.07
CA MET A 155 -24.29 2.25 11.95
C MET A 155 -23.47 3.39 11.35
N LYS A 156 -24.09 4.53 11.03
CA LYS A 156 -23.40 5.72 10.50
C LYS A 156 -22.34 6.26 11.47
N ALA A 157 -22.63 6.28 12.77
CA ALA A 157 -21.67 6.71 13.77
C ALA A 157 -20.44 5.77 13.83
N ILE A 158 -20.65 4.45 13.71
CA ILE A 158 -19.58 3.45 13.67
C ILE A 158 -18.76 3.58 12.38
N GLU A 159 -19.39 3.79 11.23
CA GLU A 159 -18.69 4.06 9.96
C GLU A 159 -17.77 5.28 10.09
N SER A 160 -18.25 6.37 10.70
CA SER A 160 -17.45 7.56 10.95
C SER A 160 -16.23 7.27 11.86
N GLN A 161 -16.39 6.44 12.90
CA GLN A 161 -15.30 6.00 13.77
C GLN A 161 -14.28 5.16 13.01
N TYR A 162 -14.73 4.24 12.14
CA TYR A 162 -13.88 3.41 11.29
C TYR A 162 -13.03 4.26 10.32
N LEU A 163 -13.65 5.23 9.64
CA LEU A 163 -12.95 6.15 8.74
C LEU A 163 -11.92 7.01 9.48
N ALA A 164 -12.26 7.49 10.68
CA ALA A 164 -11.33 8.24 11.52
C ALA A 164 -10.11 7.38 11.95
N LEU A 165 -10.34 6.10 12.28
CA LEU A 165 -9.28 5.15 12.62
C LEU A 165 -8.36 4.89 11.42
N GLN A 166 -8.93 4.66 10.23
CA GLN A 166 -8.16 4.48 8.99
C GLN A 166 -7.32 5.72 8.68
N SER A 167 -7.90 6.92 8.75
CA SER A 167 -7.20 8.18 8.50
C SER A 167 -6.04 8.37 9.48
N ARG A 168 -6.24 8.10 10.76
CA ARG A 168 -5.19 8.17 11.80
C ARG A 168 -4.05 7.21 11.50
N ASN A 169 -4.35 5.96 11.13
CA ASN A 169 -3.34 4.96 10.79
C ASN A 169 -2.56 5.34 9.53
N SER A 170 -3.24 5.75 8.47
CA SER A 170 -2.61 6.24 7.24
C SER A 170 -1.67 7.42 7.53
N ALA A 171 -2.09 8.38 8.32
CA ALA A 171 -1.25 9.52 8.72
C ALA A 171 0.02 9.08 9.48
N ARG A 172 -0.11 8.12 10.42
CA ARG A 172 1.04 7.56 11.16
C ARG A 172 2.00 6.82 10.24
N ILE A 173 1.49 5.96 9.35
CA ILE A 173 2.27 5.23 8.36
C ILE A 173 3.02 6.22 7.45
N LYS A 174 2.33 7.19 6.87
CA LYS A 174 2.95 8.23 6.02
C LYS A 174 4.05 9.01 6.75
N SER A 175 3.82 9.33 8.03
CA SER A 175 4.84 9.99 8.86
C SER A 175 6.07 9.12 9.06
N LEU A 176 5.91 7.82 9.34
CA LEU A 176 7.01 6.87 9.47
C LEU A 176 7.80 6.75 8.17
N LEU A 177 7.12 6.55 7.03
CA LEU A 177 7.75 6.42 5.73
C LEU A 177 8.49 7.69 5.30
N ARG A 178 7.92 8.88 5.57
CA ARG A 178 8.58 10.16 5.27
C ARG A 178 9.89 10.34 6.05
N ARG A 179 9.92 9.99 7.34
CA ARG A 179 11.14 10.06 8.16
C ARG A 179 12.20 9.05 7.76
N ASN A 180 11.81 7.97 7.11
CA ASN A 180 12.68 6.89 6.66
C ASN A 180 12.72 6.77 5.12
N ALA A 181 12.54 7.89 4.40
CA ALA A 181 12.35 7.90 2.94
C ALA A 181 13.49 7.23 2.15
N THR A 182 14.71 7.19 2.68
CA THR A 182 15.88 6.55 2.06
C THR A 182 16.12 5.10 2.51
N SER A 183 15.36 4.59 3.47
CA SER A 183 15.44 3.19 3.92
C SER A 183 14.99 2.25 2.79
N VAL A 184 15.70 1.13 2.59
CA VAL A 184 15.33 0.11 1.59
C VAL A 184 13.93 -0.45 1.87
N ALA A 185 13.58 -0.61 3.16
CA ALA A 185 12.26 -1.07 3.57
C ALA A 185 11.12 -0.14 3.13
N THR A 186 11.39 1.16 2.88
CA THR A 186 10.36 2.10 2.40
C THR A 186 9.82 1.70 1.03
N GLY A 187 10.68 1.20 0.12
CA GLY A 187 10.25 0.72 -1.19
C GLY A 187 9.19 -0.39 -1.10
N PHE A 188 9.41 -1.37 -0.24
CA PHE A 188 8.44 -2.42 0.09
C PHE A 188 7.21 -1.88 0.82
N ALA A 189 7.44 -1.08 1.85
CA ALA A 189 6.41 -0.66 2.79
C ALA A 189 5.32 0.22 2.16
N VAL A 190 5.64 1.02 1.13
CA VAL A 190 4.64 1.79 0.38
C VAL A 190 3.58 0.86 -0.23
N GLY A 191 4.01 -0.25 -0.85
CA GLY A 191 3.09 -1.21 -1.44
C GLY A 191 2.34 -2.09 -0.44
N ALA A 192 2.95 -2.35 0.73
CA ALA A 192 2.43 -3.26 1.73
C ALA A 192 1.49 -2.58 2.76
N PHE A 193 1.71 -1.30 3.07
CA PHE A 193 1.02 -0.60 4.16
C PHE A 193 0.17 0.60 3.71
N LEU A 194 0.24 0.99 2.43
CA LEU A 194 -0.59 2.05 1.84
C LEU A 194 -1.35 1.52 0.63
N SER A 195 -2.39 2.26 0.24
CA SER A 195 -3.05 2.09 -1.05
C SER A 195 -2.45 3.09 -2.05
N PRO A 196 -1.55 2.67 -2.97
CA PRO A 196 -1.01 3.61 -3.95
C PRO A 196 -2.07 4.25 -4.84
N ASP A 197 -3.23 3.63 -5.00
CA ASP A 197 -4.37 4.20 -5.75
C ASP A 197 -4.95 5.44 -5.06
N GLU A 198 -5.01 5.44 -3.72
CA GLU A 198 -5.51 6.56 -2.92
C GLU A 198 -4.40 7.57 -2.60
N ASP A 199 -3.18 7.06 -2.40
CA ASP A 199 -2.02 7.82 -1.93
C ASP A 199 -0.98 8.08 -3.03
N PHE A 200 -1.38 8.09 -4.31
CA PHE A 200 -0.47 8.12 -5.45
C PHE A 200 0.62 9.20 -5.34
N ALA A 201 0.24 10.45 -5.07
CA ALA A 201 1.19 11.57 -5.00
C ALA A 201 2.27 11.34 -3.92
N PHE A 202 1.88 10.79 -2.77
CA PHE A 202 2.80 10.44 -1.69
C PHE A 202 3.70 9.27 -2.08
N ALA A 203 3.13 8.20 -2.65
CA ALA A 203 3.86 7.03 -3.11
C ALA A 203 4.87 7.37 -4.21
N ASP A 204 4.48 8.20 -5.19
CA ASP A 204 5.36 8.62 -6.29
C ASP A 204 6.49 9.54 -5.81
N SER A 205 6.23 10.43 -4.85
CA SER A 205 7.26 11.22 -4.18
C SER A 205 8.31 10.33 -3.51
N LEU A 206 7.89 9.31 -2.76
CA LEU A 206 8.80 8.35 -2.14
C LEU A 206 9.54 7.50 -3.17
N ALA A 207 8.87 7.04 -4.23
CA ALA A 207 9.53 6.33 -5.31
C ALA A 207 10.64 7.17 -5.97
N GLY A 208 10.44 8.49 -6.08
CA GLY A 208 11.46 9.43 -6.52
C GLY A 208 12.69 9.46 -5.60
N VAL A 209 12.50 9.42 -4.29
CA VAL A 209 13.59 9.32 -3.31
C VAL A 209 14.28 7.96 -3.39
N GLN A 210 13.51 6.88 -3.48
CA GLN A 210 14.03 5.50 -3.56
C GLN A 210 14.88 5.28 -4.81
N ARG A 211 14.47 5.79 -5.98
CA ARG A 211 15.27 5.70 -7.21
C ARG A 211 16.66 6.37 -7.10
N LYS A 212 16.79 7.40 -6.25
CA LYS A 212 18.08 8.06 -5.99
C LYS A 212 18.91 7.34 -4.93
N ALA A 213 18.26 6.89 -3.86
CA ALA A 213 18.92 6.28 -2.70
C ALA A 213 19.24 4.80 -2.90
N ASN A 214 18.33 4.05 -3.51
CA ASN A 214 18.37 2.58 -3.63
C ASN A 214 18.00 2.10 -5.05
N PRO A 215 18.68 2.57 -6.13
CA PRO A 215 18.29 2.33 -7.53
C PRO A 215 18.25 0.84 -7.91
N THR A 216 19.10 0.02 -7.30
CA THR A 216 19.24 -1.41 -7.59
C THR A 216 18.37 -2.30 -6.71
N SER A 217 17.68 -1.72 -5.72
CA SER A 217 16.80 -2.48 -4.84
C SER A 217 15.60 -3.04 -5.61
N PRO A 218 15.28 -4.34 -5.47
CA PRO A 218 14.11 -4.94 -6.10
C PRO A 218 12.81 -4.23 -5.68
N PHE A 219 12.72 -3.78 -4.43
CA PHE A 219 11.55 -3.04 -3.93
C PHE A 219 11.39 -1.66 -4.59
N THR A 220 12.49 -0.99 -4.92
CA THR A 220 12.45 0.29 -5.66
C THR A 220 11.98 0.06 -7.08
N GLN A 221 12.47 -0.98 -7.73
CA GLN A 221 12.08 -1.33 -9.11
C GLN A 221 10.61 -1.74 -9.17
N GLU A 222 10.15 -2.59 -8.27
CA GLU A 222 8.76 -3.02 -8.17
C GLU A 222 7.81 -1.83 -7.90
N LEU A 223 8.12 -0.99 -6.91
CA LEU A 223 7.34 0.21 -6.60
C LEU A 223 7.26 1.14 -7.83
N THR A 224 8.38 1.37 -8.52
CA THR A 224 8.42 2.22 -9.71
C THR A 224 7.56 1.64 -10.83
N ALA A 225 7.70 0.34 -11.13
CA ALA A 225 6.91 -0.34 -12.15
C ALA A 225 5.41 -0.34 -11.85
N ARG A 226 5.04 -0.47 -10.57
CA ARG A 226 3.64 -0.40 -10.11
C ARG A 226 3.03 0.99 -10.30
N LEU A 227 3.79 2.06 -10.03
CA LEU A 227 3.29 3.44 -10.10
C LEU A 227 3.30 4.01 -11.53
N GLU A 228 4.12 3.49 -12.43
CA GLU A 228 4.28 4.02 -13.80
C GLU A 228 2.95 4.14 -14.56
N PRO A 229 2.11 3.09 -14.66
CA PRO A 229 0.82 3.18 -15.35
C PRO A 229 -0.17 4.12 -14.67
N MET A 230 0.01 4.41 -13.38
CA MET A 230 -0.89 5.29 -12.61
C MET A 230 -0.61 6.77 -12.86
N ARG A 231 0.57 7.12 -13.40
CA ARG A 231 0.98 8.51 -13.67
C ARG A 231 0.11 9.16 -14.72
N ALA A 232 -0.29 8.43 -15.75
CA ALA A 232 -1.15 8.95 -16.82
C ALA A 232 -2.48 9.48 -16.31
N THR A 233 -2.96 8.96 -15.18
CA THR A 233 -4.25 9.31 -14.58
C THR A 233 -4.12 9.93 -13.19
N ALA A 234 -2.94 10.44 -12.83
CA ALA A 234 -2.73 11.07 -11.52
C ALA A 234 -3.47 12.41 -11.41
N PRO A 235 -3.91 12.84 -10.21
CA PRO A 235 -4.41 14.19 -10.01
C PRO A 235 -3.40 15.25 -10.49
N GLY A 236 -3.89 16.23 -11.26
CA GLY A 236 -3.10 17.27 -11.90
C GLY A 236 -2.73 16.97 -13.35
N THR A 237 -2.85 15.72 -13.83
CA THR A 237 -2.57 15.35 -15.23
C THR A 237 -3.78 15.58 -16.14
N GLN A 238 -3.53 15.74 -17.42
CA GLN A 238 -4.56 15.77 -18.44
C GLN A 238 -5.18 14.37 -18.58
N ALA A 239 -6.50 14.27 -18.48
CA ALA A 239 -7.19 13.00 -18.63
C ALA A 239 -6.97 12.42 -20.05
N PRO A 240 -6.61 11.14 -20.20
CA PRO A 240 -6.56 10.47 -21.49
C PRO A 240 -7.89 10.61 -22.24
N GLU A 241 -7.82 10.80 -23.56
CA GLU A 241 -9.03 10.92 -24.40
C GLU A 241 -9.78 9.60 -24.43
N ILE A 242 -11.12 9.70 -24.39
CA ILE A 242 -12.04 8.59 -24.60
C ILE A 242 -12.99 8.98 -25.73
N ASN A 243 -13.12 8.13 -26.73
CA ASN A 243 -14.07 8.34 -27.81
C ASN A 243 -14.78 7.01 -28.13
N LEU A 244 -15.93 6.80 -27.50
CA LEU A 244 -16.66 5.53 -27.55
C LEU A 244 -18.13 5.73 -27.98
N PRO A 245 -18.78 4.67 -28.50
CA PRO A 245 -20.20 4.71 -28.87
C PRO A 245 -21.11 4.89 -27.66
N GLN A 246 -22.13 5.72 -27.84
CA GLN A 246 -23.31 5.84 -26.96
C GLN A 246 -24.35 4.73 -27.29
N PRO A 247 -25.42 4.59 -26.49
CA PRO A 247 -26.51 3.66 -26.80
C PRO A 247 -27.12 3.82 -28.19
N ASP A 248 -27.19 5.05 -28.71
CA ASP A 248 -27.69 5.36 -30.05
C ASP A 248 -26.70 5.03 -31.19
N GLY A 249 -25.49 4.55 -30.83
CA GLY A 249 -24.41 4.21 -31.76
C GLY A 249 -23.51 5.37 -32.17
N LYS A 250 -23.86 6.61 -31.84
CA LYS A 250 -22.99 7.76 -32.13
C LYS A 250 -21.83 7.82 -31.13
N THR A 251 -20.64 8.09 -31.62
CA THR A 251 -19.48 8.26 -30.75
C THR A 251 -19.54 9.59 -30.00
N LEU A 252 -19.11 9.59 -28.75
CA LEU A 252 -18.96 10.79 -27.92
C LEU A 252 -17.52 10.87 -27.44
N ALA A 253 -16.85 11.96 -27.80
CA ALA A 253 -15.51 12.26 -27.29
C ALA A 253 -15.59 12.92 -25.91
N LEU A 254 -14.76 12.47 -24.96
CA LEU A 254 -14.67 13.08 -23.64
C LEU A 254 -14.30 14.57 -23.72
N SER A 255 -13.41 14.92 -24.65
CA SER A 255 -13.01 16.31 -24.91
C SER A 255 -14.16 17.24 -25.33
N SER A 256 -15.26 16.72 -25.87
CA SER A 256 -16.43 17.52 -26.22
C SER A 256 -17.17 18.08 -24.99
N LEU A 257 -16.88 17.58 -23.79
CA LEU A 257 -17.47 18.01 -22.54
C LEU A 257 -16.60 19.06 -21.80
N ARG A 258 -15.53 19.55 -22.43
CA ARG A 258 -14.71 20.64 -21.90
C ARG A 258 -15.56 21.85 -21.54
N GLY A 259 -15.13 22.63 -20.57
CA GLY A 259 -15.86 23.79 -20.05
C GLY A 259 -16.74 23.46 -18.83
N LYS A 260 -17.00 22.17 -18.57
CA LYS A 260 -17.71 21.68 -17.40
C LYS A 260 -16.80 20.82 -16.52
N TYR A 261 -17.17 20.66 -15.26
CA TYR A 261 -16.62 19.56 -14.45
C TYR A 261 -17.23 18.25 -14.92
N VAL A 262 -16.40 17.22 -15.12
CA VAL A 262 -16.82 15.92 -15.65
C VAL A 262 -16.43 14.81 -14.69
N LEU A 263 -17.39 14.01 -14.24
CA LEU A 263 -17.10 12.76 -13.56
C LEU A 263 -17.04 11.64 -14.62
N ILE A 264 -15.86 11.08 -14.84
CA ILE A 264 -15.75 9.81 -15.55
C ILE A 264 -16.07 8.72 -14.54
N ASP A 265 -17.02 7.85 -14.85
CA ASP A 265 -17.48 6.78 -13.97
C ASP A 265 -17.41 5.44 -14.71
N PHE A 266 -16.51 4.56 -14.25
CA PHE A 266 -16.38 3.19 -14.77
C PHE A 266 -17.26 2.25 -13.95
N TRP A 267 -18.22 1.61 -14.64
CA TRP A 267 -19.23 0.79 -14.01
C TRP A 267 -19.67 -0.37 -14.92
N ALA A 268 -20.63 -1.18 -14.48
CA ALA A 268 -21.30 -2.16 -15.32
C ALA A 268 -22.68 -2.53 -14.73
N SER A 269 -23.59 -3.03 -15.57
CA SER A 269 -24.93 -3.48 -15.16
C SER A 269 -24.89 -4.63 -14.14
N TRP A 270 -23.88 -5.49 -14.23
CA TRP A 270 -23.65 -6.62 -13.34
C TRP A 270 -22.86 -6.29 -12.06
N CYS A 271 -22.37 -5.07 -11.94
CA CYS A 271 -21.58 -4.63 -10.78
C CYS A 271 -22.50 -4.23 -9.62
N GLY A 272 -22.70 -5.11 -8.65
CA GLY A 272 -23.53 -4.85 -7.47
C GLY A 272 -23.14 -3.57 -6.71
N PRO A 273 -21.87 -3.37 -6.32
CA PRO A 273 -21.43 -2.15 -5.65
C PRO A 273 -21.66 -0.86 -6.48
N CYS A 274 -21.53 -0.93 -7.82
CA CYS A 274 -21.82 0.21 -8.70
C CYS A 274 -23.31 0.59 -8.63
N ARG A 275 -24.18 -0.42 -8.70
CA ARG A 275 -25.64 -0.23 -8.62
C ARG A 275 -26.09 0.33 -7.26
N GLN A 276 -25.38 -0.02 -6.17
CA GLN A 276 -25.61 0.57 -4.84
C GLN A 276 -25.15 2.03 -4.75
N GLU A 277 -24.12 2.42 -5.48
CA GLU A 277 -23.61 3.80 -5.52
C GLU A 277 -24.45 4.72 -6.45
N ASN A 278 -25.08 4.18 -7.50
CA ASN A 278 -25.83 4.95 -8.49
C ASN A 278 -26.83 5.94 -7.90
N PRO A 279 -27.61 5.63 -6.84
CA PRO A 279 -28.50 6.63 -6.21
C PRO A 279 -27.76 7.86 -5.67
N ASN A 280 -26.54 7.70 -5.11
CA ASN A 280 -25.72 8.82 -4.64
C ASN A 280 -25.24 9.67 -5.82
N VAL A 281 -24.84 9.02 -6.91
CA VAL A 281 -24.39 9.68 -8.15
C VAL A 281 -25.55 10.47 -8.78
N VAL A 282 -26.76 9.89 -8.85
CA VAL A 282 -27.98 10.58 -9.33
C VAL A 282 -28.29 11.81 -8.48
N LYS A 283 -28.23 11.67 -7.15
CA LYS A 283 -28.43 12.79 -6.22
C LYS A 283 -27.42 13.91 -6.47
N ALA A 284 -26.14 13.57 -6.58
CA ALA A 284 -25.06 14.52 -6.85
C ALA A 284 -25.25 15.20 -8.22
N TYR A 285 -25.57 14.43 -9.27
CA TYR A 285 -25.83 14.98 -10.59
C TYR A 285 -26.96 16.01 -10.58
N ASN A 286 -28.13 15.66 -10.03
CA ASN A 286 -29.27 16.56 -9.95
C ASN A 286 -29.00 17.82 -9.11
N GLN A 287 -28.16 17.72 -8.07
CA GLN A 287 -27.81 18.84 -7.21
C GLN A 287 -26.82 19.82 -7.89
N PHE A 288 -25.90 19.33 -8.74
CA PHE A 288 -24.76 20.12 -9.19
C PHE A 288 -24.70 20.39 -10.70
N LYS A 289 -25.49 19.69 -11.54
CA LYS A 289 -25.41 19.79 -13.01
C LYS A 289 -25.51 21.25 -13.55
N ASP A 290 -26.26 22.11 -12.88
CA ASP A 290 -26.51 23.49 -13.30
C ASP A 290 -25.77 24.54 -12.44
N LYS A 291 -24.85 24.09 -11.52
CA LYS A 291 -24.11 25.00 -10.65
C LYS A 291 -22.78 25.41 -11.24
N GLY A 292 -22.36 26.66 -10.98
CA GLY A 292 -21.06 27.19 -11.40
C GLY A 292 -20.83 27.04 -12.91
N LYS A 293 -19.74 26.40 -13.29
CA LYS A 293 -19.43 26.09 -14.72
C LYS A 293 -20.20 24.88 -15.25
N GLY A 294 -21.08 24.29 -14.46
CA GLY A 294 -21.83 23.08 -14.78
C GLY A 294 -21.05 21.81 -14.45
N PHE A 295 -21.82 20.75 -14.20
CA PHE A 295 -21.31 19.42 -13.92
C PHE A 295 -21.98 18.40 -14.84
N THR A 296 -21.25 17.45 -15.34
CA THR A 296 -21.81 16.30 -16.09
C THR A 296 -21.08 15.04 -15.75
N ILE A 297 -21.65 13.91 -16.17
CA ILE A 297 -21.06 12.58 -15.96
C ILE A 297 -20.85 11.92 -17.33
N TYR A 298 -19.75 11.23 -17.48
CA TYR A 298 -19.36 10.44 -18.62
C TYR A 298 -19.14 9.01 -18.13
N SER A 299 -20.22 8.21 -18.11
CA SER A 299 -20.17 6.84 -17.63
C SER A 299 -19.66 5.90 -18.71
N VAL A 300 -18.58 5.16 -18.42
CA VAL A 300 -17.97 4.15 -19.27
C VAL A 300 -18.38 2.78 -18.76
N SER A 301 -19.17 2.05 -19.53
CA SER A 301 -19.61 0.72 -19.13
C SER A 301 -18.62 -0.37 -19.57
N LEU A 302 -18.35 -1.30 -18.65
CA LEU A 302 -17.62 -2.56 -18.90
C LEU A 302 -18.59 -3.73 -19.16
N ASP A 303 -19.79 -3.46 -19.68
CA ASP A 303 -20.70 -4.49 -20.12
C ASP A 303 -20.23 -5.10 -21.47
N GLN A 304 -20.61 -6.36 -21.71
CA GLN A 304 -20.47 -7.04 -23.00
C GLN A 304 -21.80 -7.22 -23.70
N ASP A 305 -22.92 -6.97 -22.99
CA ASP A 305 -24.28 -7.08 -23.48
C ASP A 305 -24.96 -5.70 -23.48
N LYS A 306 -25.19 -5.17 -24.68
CA LYS A 306 -25.81 -3.85 -24.88
C LYS A 306 -27.20 -3.76 -24.24
N GLY A 307 -28.02 -4.82 -24.35
CA GLY A 307 -29.37 -4.81 -23.83
C GLY A 307 -29.42 -4.79 -22.30
N LYS A 308 -28.49 -5.48 -21.62
CA LYS A 308 -28.39 -5.43 -20.16
C LYS A 308 -27.91 -4.06 -19.70
N TRP A 309 -26.93 -3.47 -20.39
CA TRP A 309 -26.42 -2.13 -20.13
C TRP A 309 -27.53 -1.08 -20.24
N GLU A 310 -28.26 -1.03 -21.37
CA GLU A 310 -29.37 -0.07 -21.58
C GLU A 310 -30.50 -0.23 -20.56
N LYS A 311 -30.86 -1.48 -20.21
CA LYS A 311 -31.85 -1.75 -19.16
C LYS A 311 -31.40 -1.22 -17.80
N ALA A 312 -30.09 -1.36 -17.46
CA ALA A 312 -29.56 -0.86 -16.20
C ALA A 312 -29.54 0.67 -16.15
N ILE A 313 -29.18 1.36 -17.23
CA ILE A 313 -29.27 2.82 -17.36
C ILE A 313 -30.69 3.30 -17.04
N ALA A 314 -31.68 2.68 -17.67
CA ALA A 314 -33.09 3.04 -17.46
C ALA A 314 -33.57 2.74 -16.04
N ALA A 315 -33.23 1.56 -15.51
CA ALA A 315 -33.66 1.11 -14.18
C ALA A 315 -33.13 1.99 -13.05
N ASP A 316 -31.88 2.49 -13.18
CA ASP A 316 -31.24 3.32 -12.18
C ASP A 316 -31.47 4.83 -12.42
N GLY A 317 -32.17 5.21 -13.49
CA GLY A 317 -32.47 6.61 -13.82
C GLY A 317 -31.22 7.45 -14.15
N LEU A 318 -30.26 6.88 -14.84
CA LEU A 318 -28.98 7.50 -15.19
C LEU A 318 -29.17 8.36 -16.46
N THR A 319 -29.38 9.69 -16.28
CA THR A 319 -29.84 10.59 -17.36
C THR A 319 -28.71 11.39 -18.04
N TRP A 320 -27.49 11.01 -17.86
CA TRP A 320 -26.30 11.68 -18.41
C TRP A 320 -25.66 10.89 -19.57
N HIS A 321 -24.41 11.17 -19.93
CA HIS A 321 -23.73 10.54 -21.05
C HIS A 321 -23.21 9.14 -20.69
N HIS A 322 -23.53 8.17 -21.53
CA HIS A 322 -23.12 6.79 -21.38
C HIS A 322 -22.41 6.33 -22.65
N VAL A 323 -21.27 5.65 -22.49
CA VAL A 323 -20.50 5.08 -23.60
C VAL A 323 -20.01 3.67 -23.24
N SER A 324 -19.78 2.84 -24.25
CA SER A 324 -19.19 1.51 -24.10
C SER A 324 -18.63 1.01 -25.43
N ASP A 325 -17.52 0.28 -25.37
CA ASP A 325 -17.02 -0.55 -26.47
C ASP A 325 -17.50 -2.01 -26.39
N LEU A 326 -18.32 -2.33 -25.39
CA LEU A 326 -18.85 -3.66 -25.10
C LEU A 326 -17.76 -4.74 -24.97
N ALA A 327 -16.54 -4.34 -24.61
CA ALA A 327 -15.37 -5.22 -24.52
C ALA A 327 -15.10 -5.74 -23.10
N GLY A 328 -15.94 -5.41 -22.12
CA GLY A 328 -15.77 -5.82 -20.72
C GLY A 328 -14.44 -5.31 -20.13
N TRP A 329 -13.69 -6.20 -19.51
CA TRP A 329 -12.37 -5.89 -18.96
C TRP A 329 -11.29 -5.60 -20.00
N GLN A 330 -11.58 -5.84 -21.29
CA GLN A 330 -10.70 -5.50 -22.42
C GLN A 330 -11.01 -4.11 -23.01
N SER A 331 -11.87 -3.32 -22.35
CA SER A 331 -12.19 -1.96 -22.76
C SER A 331 -10.94 -1.11 -22.97
N VAL A 332 -10.85 -0.45 -24.14
CA VAL A 332 -9.74 0.46 -24.45
C VAL A 332 -9.69 1.64 -23.48
N ALA A 333 -10.85 2.15 -23.04
CA ALA A 333 -10.94 3.19 -22.04
C ALA A 333 -10.50 2.66 -20.66
N GLY A 334 -10.93 1.45 -20.28
CA GLY A 334 -10.50 0.79 -19.05
C GLY A 334 -8.99 0.63 -19.00
N ALA A 335 -8.37 0.19 -20.08
CA ALA A 335 -6.92 0.05 -20.21
C ALA A 335 -6.19 1.40 -20.10
N ALA A 336 -6.66 2.45 -20.82
CA ALA A 336 -6.07 3.78 -20.81
C ALA A 336 -6.08 4.44 -19.42
N TYR A 337 -7.08 4.14 -18.61
CA TYR A 337 -7.24 4.65 -17.23
C TYR A 337 -6.70 3.71 -16.17
N GLY A 338 -6.16 2.55 -16.55
CA GLY A 338 -5.62 1.55 -15.62
C GLY A 338 -6.69 0.94 -14.70
N VAL A 339 -7.94 0.82 -15.17
CA VAL A 339 -9.08 0.31 -14.39
C VAL A 339 -8.94 -1.20 -14.20
N LYS A 340 -8.77 -1.63 -12.95
CA LYS A 340 -8.64 -3.04 -12.56
C LYS A 340 -9.81 -3.55 -11.70
N SER A 341 -10.64 -2.64 -11.23
CA SER A 341 -11.84 -2.91 -10.45
C SER A 341 -12.86 -1.81 -10.65
N ILE A 342 -14.16 -2.12 -10.48
CA ILE A 342 -15.26 -1.16 -10.53
C ILE A 342 -16.10 -1.28 -9.25
N PRO A 343 -16.72 -0.15 -8.81
CA PRO A 343 -16.73 1.16 -9.43
C PRO A 343 -15.38 1.90 -9.29
N GLN A 344 -15.00 2.66 -10.32
CA GLN A 344 -13.84 3.55 -10.29
C GLN A 344 -14.18 4.87 -10.99
N SER A 345 -13.79 6.01 -10.40
CA SER A 345 -14.15 7.30 -10.94
C SER A 345 -13.00 8.30 -10.96
N PHE A 346 -13.09 9.27 -11.90
CA PHE A 346 -12.12 10.36 -12.06
C PHE A 346 -12.90 11.66 -12.25
N LEU A 347 -12.68 12.63 -11.36
CA LEU A 347 -13.29 13.95 -11.50
C LEU A 347 -12.34 14.88 -12.25
N LEU A 348 -12.83 15.49 -13.32
CA LEU A 348 -12.10 16.44 -14.17
C LEU A 348 -12.53 17.86 -13.90
N ASP A 349 -11.59 18.79 -14.00
CA ASP A 349 -11.87 20.23 -14.10
C ASP A 349 -12.36 20.60 -15.51
N PRO A 350 -12.82 21.85 -15.74
CA PRO A 350 -13.28 22.31 -17.05
C PRO A 350 -12.21 22.28 -18.14
N GLN A 351 -10.93 22.22 -17.81
CA GLN A 351 -9.81 22.06 -18.72
C GLN A 351 -9.53 20.58 -19.02
N GLY A 352 -10.19 19.66 -18.29
CA GLY A 352 -10.07 18.21 -18.40
C GLY A 352 -8.85 17.64 -17.69
N LYS A 353 -8.32 18.33 -16.71
CA LYS A 353 -7.33 17.78 -15.80
C LYS A 353 -8.05 16.99 -14.70
N ILE A 354 -7.49 15.85 -14.35
CA ILE A 354 -7.98 15.05 -13.23
C ILE A 354 -7.71 15.80 -11.93
N ILE A 355 -8.74 16.05 -11.13
CA ILE A 355 -8.63 16.76 -9.83
C ILE A 355 -8.91 15.85 -8.63
N ALA A 356 -9.56 14.71 -8.85
CA ALA A 356 -9.78 13.69 -7.81
C ALA A 356 -10.07 12.33 -8.44
N LYS A 357 -9.91 11.26 -7.65
CA LYS A 357 -10.20 9.87 -8.04
C LYS A 357 -11.07 9.20 -6.98
N ASN A 358 -11.87 8.23 -7.38
CA ASN A 358 -12.62 7.31 -6.51
C ASN A 358 -13.52 8.00 -5.48
N LEU A 359 -14.09 9.17 -5.84
CA LEU A 359 -15.07 9.86 -5.01
C LEU A 359 -16.39 9.10 -5.01
N ARG A 360 -16.97 8.89 -3.81
CA ARG A 360 -18.24 8.18 -3.63
C ARG A 360 -19.06 8.84 -2.52
N GLY A 361 -20.40 8.63 -2.55
CA GLY A 361 -21.30 9.08 -1.51
C GLY A 361 -21.13 10.56 -1.16
N GLU A 362 -20.98 10.83 0.13
CA GLU A 362 -20.81 12.20 0.64
C GLU A 362 -19.51 12.87 0.18
N ALA A 363 -18.43 12.10 -0.06
CA ALA A 363 -17.15 12.66 -0.53
C ALA A 363 -17.28 13.25 -1.95
N LEU A 364 -18.08 12.62 -2.84
CA LEU A 364 -18.38 13.19 -4.16
C LEU A 364 -19.14 14.51 -4.03
N ALA A 365 -20.20 14.55 -3.22
CA ALA A 365 -20.99 15.74 -3.01
C ALA A 365 -20.17 16.88 -2.37
N ALA A 366 -19.33 16.56 -1.39
CA ALA A 366 -18.46 17.55 -0.73
C ALA A 366 -17.44 18.15 -1.71
N LYS A 367 -16.80 17.31 -2.55
CA LYS A 367 -15.85 17.79 -3.56
C LYS A 367 -16.50 18.64 -4.64
N LEU A 368 -17.69 18.25 -5.10
CA LEU A 368 -18.45 19.05 -6.05
C LEU A 368 -18.88 20.39 -5.45
N ALA A 369 -19.31 20.44 -4.17
CA ALA A 369 -19.63 21.69 -3.48
C ALA A 369 -18.39 22.60 -3.30
N GLU A 370 -17.20 22.03 -3.16
CA GLU A 370 -15.93 22.80 -3.09
C GLU A 370 -15.62 23.49 -4.43
N VAL A 371 -15.76 22.77 -5.55
CA VAL A 371 -15.28 23.23 -6.87
C VAL A 371 -16.34 23.97 -7.71
N LEU A 372 -17.63 23.81 -7.39
CA LEU A 372 -18.78 24.42 -8.09
C LEU A 372 -19.42 25.58 -7.29
N LYS A 373 -18.60 26.32 -6.57
CA LYS A 373 -19.02 27.52 -5.84
C LYS A 373 -19.49 28.63 -6.78
#